data_72d5f74e440e05b9e9a0275042f0c88e
#
_entry.id   72d5f74e440e05b9e9a0275042f0c88e
#
_cell.length_a   1.000
_cell.length_b   1.000
_cell.length_c   1.000
_cell.angle_alpha   90.00
_cell.angle_beta   90.00
_cell.angle_gamma   90.00
#
_symmetry.space_group_name_H-M   'P 1'
#
loop_
_entity.id
_entity.type
_entity.pdbx_description
1 polymer ?
#
loop_
_entity_poly.entity_id
_entity_poly.type
_entity_poly.pdbx_seq_one_letter_code
_entity_poly.pdbx_strand_id
1 'polypeptide(L)'
;MLSAAEIARGVQGAVAFLWRDPRATTYFDNTTEACLRSFRVMVLVAPLQIILLLVRYSGVTTAADEMEIFVVETISYVVEWLLFPVIFHEIARRQGWLDRYARYIGALNWINLPGMLLAVVLVPLAQAGHHIVGVDR
;
A
#
# COMPACT_ATOMS: atom_id res chain seq x y z
N MET A 1 -18.99 -0.69 -1.70
CA MET A 1 -18.01 -0.35 -0.67
C MET A 1 -17.62 -1.57 0.13
N LEU A 2 -16.44 -1.54 0.73
CA LEU A 2 -16.00 -2.61 1.63
C LEU A 2 -16.82 -2.59 2.93
N SER A 3 -17.28 -3.75 3.38
CA SER A 3 -17.95 -3.88 4.67
C SER A 3 -16.93 -3.87 5.81
N ALA A 4 -17.41 -3.57 7.04
CA ALA A 4 -16.57 -3.63 8.23
C ALA A 4 -15.98 -5.03 8.46
N ALA A 5 -16.76 -6.09 8.16
CA ALA A 5 -16.30 -7.47 8.27
C ALA A 5 -15.19 -7.79 7.26
N GLU A 6 -15.30 -7.30 6.03
CA GLU A 6 -14.24 -7.46 5.01
C GLU A 6 -12.97 -6.75 5.42
N ILE A 7 -13.06 -5.52 5.94
CA ILE A 7 -11.91 -4.75 6.43
C ILE A 7 -11.24 -5.48 7.59
N ALA A 8 -12.01 -5.94 8.56
CA ALA A 8 -11.50 -6.69 9.72
C ALA A 8 -10.75 -7.96 9.28
N ARG A 9 -11.35 -8.73 8.38
CA ARG A 9 -10.74 -9.96 7.85
C ARG A 9 -9.47 -9.67 7.06
N GLY A 10 -9.48 -8.64 6.21
CA GLY A 10 -8.33 -8.24 5.42
C GLY A 10 -7.16 -7.78 6.29
N VAL A 11 -7.44 -6.96 7.30
CA VAL A 11 -6.42 -6.48 8.26
C VAL A 11 -5.86 -7.63 9.08
N GLN A 12 -6.71 -8.54 9.57
CA GLN A 12 -6.26 -9.73 10.32
C GLN A 12 -5.36 -10.61 9.45
N GLY A 13 -5.73 -10.83 8.19
CA GLY A 13 -4.92 -11.58 7.24
C GLY A 13 -3.58 -10.92 6.95
N ALA A 14 -3.57 -9.60 6.75
CA ALA A 14 -2.35 -8.83 6.53
C ALA A 14 -1.40 -8.94 7.73
N VAL A 15 -1.91 -8.78 8.94
CA VAL A 15 -1.13 -8.93 10.18
C VAL A 15 -0.61 -10.36 10.32
N ALA A 16 -1.41 -11.37 10.00
CA ALA A 16 -1.00 -12.77 10.03
C ALA A 16 0.18 -13.03 9.07
N PHE A 17 0.17 -12.44 7.87
CA PHE A 17 1.31 -12.52 6.95
C PHE A 17 2.57 -11.87 7.52
N LEU A 18 2.44 -10.70 8.14
CA LEU A 18 3.57 -10.01 8.76
C LEU A 18 4.18 -10.83 9.91
N TRP A 19 3.35 -11.55 10.66
CA TRP A 19 3.79 -12.46 11.71
C TRP A 19 4.20 -13.85 11.20
N ARG A 20 4.17 -14.06 9.88
CA ARG A 20 4.49 -15.34 9.24
C ARG A 20 3.64 -16.50 9.76
N ASP A 21 2.38 -16.22 10.08
CA ASP A 21 1.41 -17.25 10.49
C ASP A 21 1.12 -18.20 9.30
N PRO A 22 1.28 -19.52 9.45
CA PRO A 22 0.96 -20.47 8.36
C PRO A 22 -0.49 -20.41 7.90
N ARG A 23 -1.40 -19.90 8.75
CA ARG A 23 -2.83 -19.74 8.43
C ARG A 23 -3.18 -18.44 7.75
N ALA A 24 -2.20 -17.56 7.49
CA ALA A 24 -2.44 -16.26 6.88
C ALA A 24 -3.19 -16.35 5.55
N THR A 25 -2.91 -17.36 4.73
CA THR A 25 -3.58 -17.57 3.44
C THR A 25 -5.08 -17.85 3.57
N THR A 26 -5.55 -18.35 4.71
CA THR A 26 -6.97 -18.66 4.94
C THR A 26 -7.85 -17.41 5.07
N TYR A 27 -7.25 -16.25 5.33
CA TYR A 27 -7.97 -14.97 5.41
C TYR A 27 -8.34 -14.41 4.05
N PHE A 28 -7.78 -14.92 2.96
CA PHE A 28 -7.96 -14.40 1.61
C PHE A 28 -8.57 -15.47 0.70
N ASP A 29 -9.69 -15.13 0.06
CA ASP A 29 -10.33 -16.02 -0.90
C ASP A 29 -9.56 -16.02 -2.21
N ASN A 30 -9.43 -17.21 -2.81
CA ASN A 30 -8.74 -17.37 -4.10
C ASN A 30 -9.73 -17.26 -5.27
N THR A 31 -10.42 -16.12 -5.34
CA THR A 31 -11.39 -15.83 -6.40
C THR A 31 -11.06 -14.50 -7.08
N THR A 32 -11.43 -14.38 -8.36
CA THR A 32 -11.28 -13.14 -9.11
C THR A 32 -12.07 -12.00 -8.47
N GLU A 33 -13.27 -12.29 -7.96
CA GLU A 33 -14.10 -11.30 -7.28
C GLU A 33 -13.41 -10.75 -6.04
N ALA A 34 -12.89 -11.61 -5.16
CA ALA A 34 -12.16 -11.20 -3.97
C ALA A 34 -10.91 -10.40 -4.31
N CYS A 35 -10.19 -10.79 -5.34
CA CYS A 35 -9.03 -10.06 -5.86
C CYS A 35 -9.42 -8.64 -6.32
N LEU A 36 -10.45 -8.51 -7.13
CA LEU A 36 -10.93 -7.20 -7.63
C LEU A 36 -11.43 -6.33 -6.48
N ARG A 37 -12.14 -6.91 -5.51
CA ARG A 37 -12.59 -6.17 -4.32
C ARG A 37 -11.42 -5.67 -3.48
N SER A 38 -10.31 -6.39 -3.43
CA SER A 38 -9.13 -5.98 -2.67
C SER A 38 -8.50 -4.68 -3.19
N PHE A 39 -8.69 -4.33 -4.47
CA PHE A 39 -8.26 -3.04 -5.00
C PHE A 39 -8.99 -1.85 -4.39
N ARG A 40 -10.14 -2.06 -3.76
CA ARG A 40 -10.83 -1.01 -3.00
C ARG A 40 -10.05 -0.54 -1.77
N VAL A 41 -9.08 -1.33 -1.30
CA VAL A 41 -8.13 -0.93 -0.27
C VAL A 41 -7.35 0.32 -0.70
N MET A 42 -7.11 0.49 -2.01
CA MET A 42 -6.50 1.70 -2.56
C MET A 42 -7.23 2.97 -2.11
N VAL A 43 -8.56 2.93 -2.04
CA VAL A 43 -9.37 4.06 -1.56
C VAL A 43 -9.20 4.27 -0.06
N LEU A 44 -9.06 3.20 0.73
CA LEU A 44 -8.80 3.30 2.16
C LEU A 44 -7.40 3.85 2.45
N VAL A 45 -6.42 3.52 1.61
CA VAL A 45 -5.04 3.97 1.76
C VAL A 45 -4.84 5.40 1.24
N ALA A 46 -5.69 5.87 0.33
CA ALA A 46 -5.56 7.19 -0.29
C ALA A 46 -5.44 8.36 0.71
N PRO A 47 -6.27 8.46 1.78
CA PRO A 47 -6.10 9.52 2.78
C PRO A 47 -4.73 9.47 3.47
N LEU A 48 -4.22 8.27 3.76
CA LEU A 48 -2.90 8.08 4.35
C LEU A 48 -1.79 8.52 3.39
N GLN A 49 -1.95 8.24 2.10
CA GLN A 49 -1.05 8.70 1.05
C GLN A 49 -1.01 10.22 0.97
N ILE A 50 -2.15 10.89 1.07
CA ILE A 50 -2.22 12.36 1.09
C ILE A 50 -1.48 12.92 2.30
N ILE A 51 -1.69 12.36 3.49
CA ILE A 51 -0.97 12.76 4.71
C ILE A 51 0.53 12.58 4.53
N LEU A 52 0.97 11.43 4.02
CA LEU A 52 2.38 11.14 3.78
C LEU A 52 2.99 12.13 2.77
N LEU A 53 2.24 12.49 1.73
CA LEU A 53 2.65 13.46 0.73
C LEU A 53 2.86 14.85 1.36
N LEU A 54 1.92 15.31 2.17
CA LEU A 54 2.02 16.58 2.89
C LEU A 54 3.24 16.62 3.80
N VAL A 55 3.49 15.55 4.52
CA VAL A 55 4.68 15.42 5.39
C VAL A 55 5.97 15.45 4.57
N ARG A 56 6.01 14.70 3.47
CA ARG A 56 7.21 14.58 2.64
C ARG A 56 7.63 15.92 2.03
N TYR A 57 6.67 16.72 1.60
CA TYR A 57 6.94 18.03 0.98
C TYR A 57 6.91 19.20 1.97
N SER A 58 6.68 18.92 3.25
CA SER A 58 6.74 19.92 4.32
C SER A 58 8.15 20.51 4.43
N GLY A 59 8.27 21.81 4.27
CA GLY A 59 9.54 22.53 4.36
C GLY A 59 10.48 22.35 3.14
N VAL A 60 10.03 21.68 2.10
CA VAL A 60 10.80 21.53 0.86
C VAL A 60 10.45 22.67 -0.10
N THR A 61 11.46 23.41 -0.52
CA THR A 61 11.31 24.39 -1.61
C THR A 61 11.54 23.70 -2.95
N THR A 62 10.54 23.73 -3.81
CA THR A 62 10.61 23.14 -5.14
C THR A 62 10.16 24.17 -6.18
N ALA A 63 10.72 24.09 -7.39
CA ALA A 63 10.31 24.92 -8.51
C ALA A 63 8.97 24.49 -9.12
N ALA A 64 8.48 23.30 -8.80
CA ALA A 64 7.22 22.79 -9.30
C ALA A 64 6.04 23.39 -8.54
N ASP A 65 4.93 23.63 -9.24
CA ASP A 65 3.67 24.06 -8.65
C ASP A 65 3.06 22.93 -7.79
N GLU A 66 2.39 23.32 -6.70
CA GLU A 66 1.74 22.36 -5.79
C GLU A 66 0.73 21.45 -6.51
N MET A 67 -0.02 22.01 -7.46
CA MET A 67 -0.99 21.23 -8.24
C MET A 67 -0.27 20.22 -9.16
N GLU A 68 0.85 20.60 -9.75
CA GLU A 68 1.68 19.70 -10.57
C GLU A 68 2.20 18.53 -9.74
N ILE A 69 2.72 18.80 -8.55
CA ILE A 69 3.19 17.77 -7.62
C ILE A 69 2.03 16.82 -7.27
N PHE A 70 0.87 17.36 -6.92
CA PHE A 70 -0.30 16.57 -6.56
C PHE A 70 -0.75 15.65 -7.71
N VAL A 71 -0.81 16.16 -8.92
CA VAL A 71 -1.19 15.40 -10.11
C VAL A 71 -0.18 14.27 -10.39
N VAL A 72 1.10 14.57 -10.40
CA VAL A 72 2.16 13.58 -10.66
C VAL A 72 2.16 12.49 -9.58
N GLU A 73 2.07 12.86 -8.31
CA GLU A 73 2.05 11.90 -7.20
C GLU A 73 0.78 11.02 -7.22
N THR A 74 -0.36 11.59 -7.61
CA THR A 74 -1.61 10.84 -7.74
C THR A 74 -1.53 9.82 -8.88
N ILE A 75 -0.98 10.22 -10.03
CA ILE A 75 -0.78 9.32 -11.17
C ILE A 75 0.19 8.19 -10.77
N SER A 76 1.30 8.55 -10.12
CA SER A 76 2.28 7.57 -9.64
C SER A 76 1.66 6.56 -8.68
N TYR A 77 0.84 7.02 -7.76
CA TYR A 77 0.11 6.18 -6.81
C TYR A 77 -0.78 5.16 -7.52
N VAL A 78 -1.58 5.59 -8.48
CA VAL A 78 -2.44 4.70 -9.25
C VAL A 78 -1.63 3.69 -10.07
N VAL A 79 -0.57 4.16 -10.72
CA VAL A 79 0.32 3.30 -11.51
C VAL A 79 0.99 2.23 -10.63
N GLU A 80 1.48 2.59 -9.46
CA GLU A 80 2.09 1.64 -8.52
C GLU A 80 1.13 0.52 -8.11
N TRP A 81 -0.14 0.85 -7.86
CA TRP A 81 -1.14 -0.15 -7.50
C TRP A 81 -1.47 -1.12 -8.64
N LEU A 82 -1.39 -0.67 -9.88
CA LEU A 82 -1.76 -1.47 -11.05
C LEU A 82 -0.56 -2.15 -11.71
N LEU A 83 0.61 -1.55 -11.62
CA LEU A 83 1.80 -2.04 -12.34
C LEU A 83 2.25 -3.41 -11.85
N PHE A 84 2.36 -3.60 -10.55
CA PHE A 84 2.81 -4.86 -9.98
C PHE A 84 1.89 -6.04 -10.32
N PRO A 85 0.56 -5.94 -10.13
CA PRO A 85 -0.35 -7.01 -10.53
C PRO A 85 -0.23 -7.39 -12.01
N VAL A 86 -0.09 -6.40 -12.88
CA VAL A 86 0.05 -6.65 -14.33
C VAL A 86 1.34 -7.39 -14.64
N ILE A 87 2.47 -6.93 -14.13
CA ILE A 87 3.77 -7.57 -14.34
C ILE A 87 3.77 -8.97 -13.71
N PHE A 88 3.28 -9.08 -12.50
CA PHE A 88 3.27 -10.35 -11.78
C PHE A 88 2.35 -11.38 -12.44
N HIS A 89 1.27 -10.96 -13.09
CA HIS A 89 0.40 -11.86 -13.84
C HIS A 89 1.19 -12.61 -14.92
N GLU A 90 2.04 -11.92 -15.66
CA GLU A 90 2.86 -12.57 -16.69
C GLU A 90 3.89 -13.53 -16.08
N ILE A 91 4.50 -13.14 -14.96
CA ILE A 91 5.43 -14.02 -14.23
C ILE A 91 4.70 -15.27 -13.71
N ALA A 92 3.54 -15.08 -13.11
CA ALA A 92 2.71 -16.19 -12.59
C ALA A 92 2.27 -17.14 -13.71
N ARG A 93 1.92 -16.60 -14.87
CA ARG A 93 1.58 -17.40 -16.05
C ARG A 93 2.74 -18.28 -16.48
N ARG A 94 3.94 -17.72 -16.54
CA ARG A 94 5.14 -18.47 -16.95
C ARG A 94 5.57 -19.52 -15.93
N GLN A 95 5.36 -19.26 -14.65
CA GLN A 95 5.74 -20.15 -13.55
C GLN A 95 4.65 -21.17 -13.17
N GLY A 96 3.47 -21.10 -13.79
CA GLY A 96 2.36 -21.98 -13.43
C GLY A 96 1.69 -21.64 -12.10
N TRP A 97 1.72 -20.38 -11.67
CA TRP A 97 1.16 -19.91 -10.40
C TRP A 97 -0.19 -19.21 -10.52
N LEU A 98 -0.82 -19.26 -11.68
CA LEU A 98 -2.11 -18.57 -11.92
C LEU A 98 -3.22 -19.05 -10.99
N ASP A 99 -3.17 -20.29 -10.54
CA ASP A 99 -4.13 -20.86 -9.59
C ASP A 99 -4.10 -20.17 -8.22
N ARG A 100 -3.00 -19.50 -7.87
CA ARG A 100 -2.80 -18.78 -6.60
C ARG A 100 -2.76 -17.26 -6.77
N TYR A 101 -2.78 -16.78 -8.00
CA TYR A 101 -2.59 -15.37 -8.33
C TYR A 101 -3.61 -14.47 -7.64
N ALA A 102 -4.90 -14.80 -7.71
CA ALA A 102 -5.96 -13.98 -7.12
C ALA A 102 -5.80 -13.79 -5.60
N ARG A 103 -5.48 -14.87 -4.89
CA ARG A 103 -5.21 -14.84 -3.44
C ARG A 103 -3.97 -14.01 -3.12
N TYR A 104 -2.91 -14.18 -3.89
CA TYR A 104 -1.65 -13.48 -3.69
C TYR A 104 -1.80 -11.96 -3.87
N ILE A 105 -2.43 -11.55 -4.96
CA ILE A 105 -2.68 -10.12 -5.22
C ILE A 105 -3.63 -9.52 -4.17
N GLY A 106 -4.68 -10.24 -3.79
CA GLY A 106 -5.57 -9.81 -2.74
C GLY A 106 -4.83 -9.58 -1.42
N ALA A 107 -3.99 -10.53 -1.02
CA ALA A 107 -3.17 -10.40 0.18
C ALA A 107 -2.22 -9.21 0.13
N LEU A 108 -1.54 -8.98 -0.99
CA LEU A 108 -0.65 -7.84 -1.17
C LEU A 108 -1.38 -6.51 -1.04
N ASN A 109 -2.57 -6.40 -1.64
CA ASN A 109 -3.36 -5.19 -1.56
C ASN A 109 -3.73 -4.87 -0.10
N TRP A 110 -4.12 -5.87 0.69
CA TRP A 110 -4.41 -5.68 2.11
C TRP A 110 -3.18 -5.37 2.95
N ILE A 111 -2.02 -5.94 2.62
CA ILE A 111 -0.75 -5.66 3.31
C ILE A 111 -0.33 -4.20 3.15
N ASN A 112 -0.70 -3.56 2.05
CA ASN A 112 -0.44 -2.14 1.85
C ASN A 112 -1.07 -1.24 2.93
N LEU A 113 -2.19 -1.63 3.52
CA LEU A 113 -2.84 -0.83 4.56
C LEU A 113 -1.99 -0.70 5.83
N PRO A 114 -1.60 -1.79 6.52
CA PRO A 114 -0.71 -1.67 7.68
C PRO A 114 0.66 -1.10 7.30
N GLY A 115 1.18 -1.39 6.12
CA GLY A 115 2.43 -0.82 5.62
C GLY A 115 2.37 0.70 5.51
N MET A 116 1.28 1.24 4.99
CA MET A 116 1.08 2.69 4.87
C MET A 116 0.86 3.35 6.24
N LEU A 117 0.11 2.70 7.14
CA LEU A 117 -0.04 3.19 8.52
C LEU A 117 1.31 3.31 9.21
N LEU A 118 2.17 2.32 9.05
CA LEU A 118 3.52 2.35 9.58
C LEU A 118 4.35 3.48 8.95
N ALA A 119 4.28 3.67 7.64
CA ALA A 119 4.99 4.73 6.93
C ALA A 119 4.57 6.12 7.41
N VAL A 120 3.28 6.36 7.62
CA VAL A 120 2.75 7.64 8.13
C VAL A 120 3.29 7.98 9.52
N VAL A 121 3.60 6.97 10.33
CA VAL A 121 4.20 7.15 11.66
C VAL A 121 5.72 7.33 11.57
N LEU A 122 6.41 6.49 10.81
CA LEU A 122 7.88 6.44 10.80
C LEU A 122 8.52 7.58 9.98
N VAL A 123 7.93 8.00 8.88
CA VAL A 123 8.52 9.05 8.03
C VAL A 123 8.65 10.39 8.76
N PRO A 124 7.62 10.90 9.45
CA PRO A 124 7.75 12.12 10.24
C PRO A 124 8.80 12.01 11.35
N LEU A 125 8.90 10.86 12.02
CA LEU A 125 9.90 10.62 13.06
C LEU A 125 11.32 10.64 12.49
N ALA A 126 11.53 10.03 11.33
CA ALA A 126 12.83 10.05 10.65
C ALA A 126 13.23 11.47 10.24
N GLN A 127 12.29 12.27 9.71
CA GLN A 127 12.54 13.66 9.37
C GLN A 127 12.87 14.52 10.60
N ALA A 128 12.14 14.34 11.69
CA ALA A 128 12.42 15.02 12.96
C ALA A 128 13.82 14.67 13.50
N GLY A 129 14.22 13.40 13.40
CA GLY A 129 15.55 12.96 13.79
C GLY A 129 16.67 13.63 12.97
N HIS A 130 16.48 13.79 11.66
CA HIS A 130 17.44 14.50 10.82
C HIS A 130 17.57 15.98 11.17
N HIS A 131 16.47 16.63 11.53
CA HIS A 131 16.50 18.04 11.97
C HIS A 131 17.27 18.21 13.29
N ILE A 132 17.13 17.29 14.22
CA ILE A 132 17.81 17.35 15.52
C ILE A 132 19.33 17.13 15.33
N VAL A 133 19.73 16.16 14.52
CA VAL A 133 21.14 15.86 14.25
C VAL A 133 21.84 16.93 13.39
N GLY A 134 21.08 17.60 12.53
CA GLY A 134 21.60 18.66 11.66
C GLY A 134 21.87 20.00 12.34
N VAL A 135 21.33 20.21 13.56
CA VAL A 135 21.51 21.46 14.32
C VAL A 135 22.86 21.47 15.08
N ASP A 136 23.49 20.32 15.26
CA ASP A 136 24.76 20.19 15.98
C ASP A 136 26.01 20.26 15.06
N ARG A 137 25.86 20.74 13.83
CA ARG A 137 26.93 20.99 12.88
C ARG A 137 26.80 22.40 12.31
#